data_767ebf3ff5cc47f6a7909f332f4ee146
#
_entry.id   767ebf3ff5cc47f6a7909f332f4ee146
#
_cell.length_a   1.000
_cell.length_b   1.000
_cell.length_c   1.000
_cell.angle_alpha   90.00
_cell.angle_beta   90.00
_cell.angle_gamma   90.00
#
_symmetry.space_group_name_H-M   'P 1'
#
loop_
_entity.id
_entity.type
_entity.pdbx_description
1 polymer ?
#
loop_
_entity_poly.entity_id
_entity_poly.type
_entity_poly.pdbx_seq_one_letter_code
_entity_poly.pdbx_strand_id
1 'polypeptide(L)'
;MEIEIDEGLVRGIIATETAQAAAEIGQLGPIAAYERSRSRHDERVNTAADAHTLACKNGCYWCCYFTVDVRAVEVFSILGFMERELSAAEQARVRGEIEANSTLLQGLSELERMRRNVKCPFLAAGRCTIYEARPQTCRNYHATDVTGCRASYEQPDNIDIDPDFAPLVYQAGGAHVDAFCSTLQQLGYDTNAYELSTALAAAIADPQSRARFVAKQIPFVTLTGNEIPTEFCDL
;
A
#
# COMPACT_ATOMS: atom_id res chain seq x y z
N MET A 1 -13.86 18.15 -4.27
CA MET A 1 -15.18 17.52 -4.61
C MET A 1 -15.62 16.79 -3.34
N GLU A 2 -16.79 17.14 -2.78
CA GLU A 2 -17.35 16.35 -1.65
C GLU A 2 -17.87 15.04 -2.22
N ILE A 3 -17.36 13.93 -1.68
CA ILE A 3 -17.82 12.58 -2.05
C ILE A 3 -18.99 12.24 -1.14
N GLU A 4 -20.13 11.92 -1.74
CA GLU A 4 -21.23 11.33 -1.00
C GLU A 4 -20.87 9.88 -0.61
N ILE A 5 -20.90 9.59 0.69
CA ILE A 5 -20.53 8.27 1.20
C ILE A 5 -21.76 7.34 1.16
N ASP A 6 -21.62 6.20 0.51
CA ASP A 6 -22.57 5.11 0.60
C ASP A 6 -22.33 4.33 1.91
N GLU A 7 -22.97 4.78 3.00
CA GLU A 7 -22.82 4.15 4.31
C GLU A 7 -23.20 2.67 4.32
N GLY A 8 -24.15 2.25 3.50
CA GLY A 8 -24.58 0.84 3.41
C GLY A 8 -23.47 -0.03 2.82
N LEU A 9 -22.84 0.42 1.75
CA LEU A 9 -21.68 -0.21 1.12
C LEU A 9 -20.51 -0.31 2.10
N VAL A 10 -20.14 0.81 2.70
CA VAL A 10 -19.00 0.92 3.61
C VAL A 10 -19.16 0.00 4.83
N ARG A 11 -20.29 0.10 5.54
CA ARG A 11 -20.57 -0.75 6.71
C ARG A 11 -20.60 -2.25 6.39
N GLY A 12 -21.17 -2.61 5.22
CA GLY A 12 -21.19 -4.00 4.75
C GLY A 12 -19.78 -4.55 4.50
N ILE A 13 -18.90 -3.76 3.90
CA ILE A 13 -17.51 -4.13 3.65
C ILE A 13 -16.74 -4.27 4.97
N ILE A 14 -16.84 -3.28 5.86
CA ILE A 14 -16.18 -3.29 7.16
C ILE A 14 -16.58 -4.54 7.95
N ALA A 15 -17.88 -4.82 8.08
CA ALA A 15 -18.37 -5.97 8.84
C ALA A 15 -17.84 -7.30 8.28
N THR A 16 -17.89 -7.47 6.96
CA THR A 16 -17.46 -8.72 6.32
C THR A 16 -15.94 -8.89 6.37
N GLU A 17 -15.17 -7.83 6.10
CA GLU A 17 -13.70 -7.94 6.10
C GLU A 17 -13.15 -8.11 7.53
N THR A 18 -13.68 -7.40 8.51
CA THR A 18 -13.28 -7.56 9.93
C THR A 18 -13.45 -9.01 10.38
N ALA A 19 -14.61 -9.62 10.09
CA ALA A 19 -14.86 -11.01 10.47
C ALA A 19 -13.91 -11.99 9.77
N GLN A 20 -13.68 -11.82 8.46
CA GLN A 20 -12.78 -12.67 7.69
C GLN A 20 -11.32 -12.49 8.09
N ALA A 21 -10.86 -11.24 8.25
CA ALA A 21 -9.50 -10.92 8.66
C ALA A 21 -9.19 -11.52 10.04
N ALA A 22 -10.08 -11.36 11.02
CA ALA A 22 -9.89 -11.91 12.36
C ALA A 22 -9.74 -13.44 12.33
N ALA A 23 -10.61 -14.14 11.57
CA ALA A 23 -10.55 -15.59 11.42
C ALA A 23 -9.25 -16.06 10.74
N GLU A 24 -8.87 -15.40 9.63
CA GLU A 24 -7.69 -15.78 8.86
C GLU A 24 -6.38 -15.45 9.60
N ILE A 25 -6.30 -14.32 10.30
CA ILE A 25 -5.13 -13.96 11.12
C ILE A 25 -4.92 -15.02 12.21
N GLY A 26 -6.00 -15.46 12.86
CA GLY A 26 -5.94 -16.52 13.87
C GLY A 26 -5.50 -17.88 13.34
N GLN A 27 -5.85 -18.21 12.11
CA GLN A 27 -5.56 -19.52 11.50
C GLN A 27 -4.22 -19.58 10.75
N LEU A 28 -3.87 -18.51 10.05
CA LEU A 28 -2.77 -18.48 9.07
C LEU A 28 -1.63 -17.54 9.49
N GLY A 29 -1.87 -16.69 10.49
CA GLY A 29 -1.01 -15.57 10.83
C GLY A 29 -1.23 -14.34 9.94
N PRO A 30 -0.69 -13.17 10.36
CA PRO A 30 -1.04 -11.87 9.77
C PRO A 30 -0.63 -11.74 8.30
N ILE A 31 0.52 -12.26 7.90
CA ILE A 31 1.06 -12.06 6.54
C ILE A 31 0.25 -12.87 5.52
N ALA A 32 -0.05 -14.14 5.80
CA ALA A 32 -0.85 -14.97 4.90
C ALA A 32 -2.33 -14.50 4.85
N ALA A 33 -2.87 -14.01 5.97
CA ALA A 33 -4.18 -13.39 6.01
C ALA A 33 -4.22 -12.11 5.15
N TYR A 34 -3.18 -11.28 5.20
CA TYR A 34 -3.05 -10.11 4.34
C TYR A 34 -3.03 -10.48 2.85
N GLU A 35 -2.29 -11.53 2.45
CA GLU A 35 -2.26 -11.98 1.05
C GLU A 35 -3.65 -12.40 0.54
N ARG A 36 -4.48 -13.00 1.38
CA ARG A 36 -5.88 -13.33 1.05
C ARG A 36 -6.79 -12.09 1.04
N SER A 37 -6.64 -11.23 2.03
CA SER A 37 -7.36 -9.95 2.11
C SER A 37 -7.13 -9.11 0.84
N ARG A 38 -5.91 -9.06 0.36
CA ARG A 38 -5.54 -8.38 -0.88
C ARG A 38 -6.32 -8.88 -2.10
N SER A 39 -6.56 -10.18 -2.21
CA SER A 39 -7.37 -10.74 -3.30
C SER A 39 -8.83 -10.32 -3.20
N ARG A 40 -9.40 -10.29 -1.98
CA ARG A 40 -10.76 -9.79 -1.74
C ARG A 40 -10.88 -8.29 -2.01
N HIS A 41 -9.82 -7.52 -1.68
CA HIS A 41 -9.76 -6.10 -2.02
C HIS A 41 -9.88 -5.90 -3.53
N ASP A 42 -9.08 -6.62 -4.33
CA ASP A 42 -9.11 -6.52 -5.79
C ASP A 42 -10.50 -6.89 -6.34
N GLU A 43 -11.15 -7.92 -5.79
CA GLU A 43 -12.50 -8.30 -6.19
C GLU A 43 -13.51 -7.17 -5.91
N ARG A 44 -13.48 -6.56 -4.72
CA ARG A 44 -14.38 -5.46 -4.35
C ARG A 44 -14.19 -4.23 -5.24
N VAL A 45 -12.95 -3.84 -5.47
CA VAL A 45 -12.61 -2.71 -6.34
C VAL A 45 -13.06 -2.97 -7.78
N ASN A 46 -12.79 -4.17 -8.31
CA ASN A 46 -13.14 -4.50 -9.68
C ASN A 46 -14.65 -4.68 -9.91
N THR A 47 -15.42 -4.97 -8.86
CA THR A 47 -16.88 -5.15 -8.94
C THR A 47 -17.67 -3.91 -8.50
N ALA A 48 -17.02 -2.84 -8.05
CA ALA A 48 -17.67 -1.57 -7.76
C ALA A 48 -18.39 -1.03 -9.01
N ALA A 49 -19.54 -0.40 -8.82
CA ALA A 49 -20.41 -0.03 -9.95
C ALA A 49 -19.76 0.97 -10.93
N ASP A 50 -18.82 1.79 -10.43
CA ASP A 50 -18.05 2.77 -11.22
C ASP A 50 -16.66 2.28 -11.63
N ALA A 51 -16.28 1.04 -11.35
CA ALA A 51 -14.98 0.47 -11.72
C ALA A 51 -14.69 0.54 -13.23
N HIS A 52 -15.72 0.55 -14.05
CA HIS A 52 -15.60 0.67 -15.51
C HIS A 52 -15.05 2.04 -15.97
N THR A 53 -15.03 3.06 -15.11
CA THR A 53 -14.50 4.39 -15.40
C THR A 53 -12.99 4.49 -15.19
N LEU A 54 -12.36 3.49 -14.59
CA LEU A 54 -10.94 3.53 -14.24
C LEU A 54 -10.05 3.53 -15.48
N ALA A 55 -9.15 4.51 -15.55
CA ALA A 55 -8.10 4.58 -16.57
C ALA A 55 -6.84 3.78 -16.18
N CYS A 56 -6.69 3.41 -14.90
CA CYS A 56 -5.57 2.66 -14.37
C CYS A 56 -5.53 1.22 -14.93
N LYS A 57 -4.36 0.82 -15.40
CA LYS A 57 -4.09 -0.53 -15.94
C LYS A 57 -2.65 -0.93 -15.77
N ASN A 58 -2.35 -2.21 -15.89
CA ASN A 58 -0.96 -2.67 -15.94
C ASN A 58 -0.20 -2.00 -17.09
N GLY A 59 0.91 -1.34 -16.77
CA GLY A 59 1.72 -0.53 -17.70
C GLY A 59 1.45 0.98 -17.61
N CYS A 60 0.48 1.43 -16.79
CA CYS A 60 0.44 2.80 -16.31
C CYS A 60 1.45 2.95 -15.16
N TYR A 61 2.29 4.00 -15.17
CA TYR A 61 3.42 4.11 -14.25
C TYR A 61 3.62 5.50 -13.62
N TRP A 62 2.76 6.47 -13.84
CA TRP A 62 2.94 7.83 -13.31
C TRP A 62 3.04 7.84 -11.78
N CYS A 63 2.14 7.14 -11.09
CA CYS A 63 2.16 7.01 -9.63
C CYS A 63 3.36 6.20 -9.09
N CYS A 64 4.11 5.48 -9.94
CA CYS A 64 5.34 4.81 -9.54
C CYS A 64 6.53 5.76 -9.28
N TYR A 65 6.31 7.04 -9.29
CA TYR A 65 7.26 8.08 -8.89
C TYR A 65 6.84 8.83 -7.63
N PHE A 66 5.65 8.56 -7.12
CA PHE A 66 5.16 9.21 -5.90
C PHE A 66 5.60 8.45 -4.65
N THR A 67 5.65 9.15 -3.52
CA THR A 67 5.91 8.49 -2.23
C THR A 67 4.83 7.48 -1.93
N VAL A 68 5.21 6.35 -1.34
CA VAL A 68 4.30 5.26 -0.99
C VAL A 68 4.56 4.87 0.45
N ASP A 69 3.53 4.99 1.27
CA ASP A 69 3.55 4.49 2.62
C ASP A 69 2.97 3.07 2.68
N VAL A 70 3.60 2.23 3.49
CA VAL A 70 3.27 0.81 3.66
C VAL A 70 3.25 0.43 5.13
N ARG A 71 2.48 -0.58 5.47
CA ARG A 71 2.51 -1.20 6.81
C ARG A 71 3.46 -2.39 6.83
N ALA A 72 3.91 -2.78 8.02
CA ALA A 72 4.85 -3.89 8.18
C ALA A 72 4.36 -5.20 7.54
N VAL A 73 3.07 -5.50 7.62
CA VAL A 73 2.47 -6.70 6.99
C VAL A 73 2.68 -6.71 5.49
N GLU A 74 2.60 -5.54 4.84
CA GLU A 74 2.80 -5.37 3.40
C GLU A 74 4.26 -5.57 3.02
N VAL A 75 5.18 -5.00 3.82
CA VAL A 75 6.64 -5.17 3.62
C VAL A 75 7.01 -6.65 3.61
N PHE A 76 6.54 -7.42 4.60
CA PHE A 76 6.85 -8.85 4.68
C PHE A 76 6.17 -9.69 3.59
N SER A 77 4.97 -9.29 3.14
CA SER A 77 4.32 -9.90 1.97
C SER A 77 5.10 -9.62 0.67
N ILE A 78 5.57 -8.39 0.47
CA ILE A 78 6.39 -8.02 -0.69
C ILE A 78 7.71 -8.78 -0.70
N LEU A 79 8.43 -8.85 0.43
CA LEU A 79 9.68 -9.61 0.52
C LEU A 79 9.46 -11.09 0.21
N GLY A 80 8.39 -11.69 0.75
CA GLY A 80 8.03 -13.08 0.44
C GLY A 80 7.68 -13.28 -1.05
N PHE A 81 7.01 -12.33 -1.68
CA PHE A 81 6.75 -12.36 -3.13
C PHE A 81 8.06 -12.27 -3.93
N MET A 82 8.95 -11.33 -3.57
CA MET A 82 10.26 -11.19 -4.24
C MET A 82 11.05 -12.50 -4.20
N GLU A 83 11.06 -13.18 -3.06
CA GLU A 83 11.77 -14.45 -2.88
C GLU A 83 11.20 -15.58 -3.74
N ARG A 84 9.88 -15.62 -3.91
CA ARG A 84 9.20 -16.68 -4.67
C ARG A 84 9.18 -16.45 -6.18
N GLU A 85 9.00 -15.22 -6.61
CA GLU A 85 8.59 -14.89 -7.99
C GLU A 85 9.67 -14.18 -8.80
N LEU A 86 10.62 -13.46 -8.15
CA LEU A 86 11.64 -12.73 -8.88
C LEU A 86 12.91 -13.56 -9.05
N SER A 87 13.50 -13.51 -10.24
CA SER A 87 14.83 -14.09 -10.49
C SER A 87 15.91 -13.45 -9.61
N ALA A 88 17.02 -14.15 -9.38
CA ALA A 88 18.13 -13.62 -8.59
C ALA A 88 18.66 -12.29 -9.11
N ALA A 89 18.69 -12.11 -10.44
CA ALA A 89 19.11 -10.86 -11.07
C ALA A 89 18.14 -9.71 -10.79
N GLU A 90 16.84 -9.96 -10.86
CA GLU A 90 15.81 -8.97 -10.53
C GLU A 90 15.83 -8.62 -9.04
N GLN A 91 15.97 -9.61 -8.16
CA GLN A 91 16.12 -9.35 -6.73
C GLN A 91 17.34 -8.48 -6.43
N ALA A 92 18.49 -8.75 -7.06
CA ALA A 92 19.69 -7.94 -6.88
C ALA A 92 19.49 -6.49 -7.35
N ARG A 93 18.87 -6.29 -8.52
CA ARG A 93 18.54 -4.97 -9.04
C ARG A 93 17.60 -4.21 -8.08
N VAL A 94 16.50 -4.84 -7.68
CA VAL A 94 15.50 -4.24 -6.79
C VAL A 94 16.12 -3.87 -5.43
N ARG A 95 16.94 -4.75 -4.84
CA ARG A 95 17.65 -4.46 -3.58
C ARG A 95 18.57 -3.25 -3.70
N GLY A 96 19.30 -3.12 -4.80
CA GLY A 96 20.14 -1.95 -5.05
C GLY A 96 19.33 -0.65 -5.20
N GLU A 97 18.17 -0.69 -5.87
CA GLU A 97 17.29 0.47 -5.97
C GLU A 97 16.60 0.80 -4.63
N ILE A 98 16.24 -0.18 -3.83
CA ILE A 98 15.71 0.01 -2.46
C ILE A 98 16.74 0.74 -1.58
N GLU A 99 18.00 0.28 -1.59
CA GLU A 99 19.08 0.90 -0.80
C GLU A 99 19.34 2.35 -1.24
N ALA A 100 19.41 2.59 -2.55
CA ALA A 100 19.61 3.92 -3.11
C ALA A 100 18.46 4.88 -2.73
N ASN A 101 17.20 4.43 -2.89
CA ASN A 101 16.03 5.23 -2.54
C ASN A 101 15.95 5.48 -1.03
N SER A 102 16.21 4.47 -0.20
CA SER A 102 16.25 4.62 1.26
C SER A 102 17.26 5.68 1.69
N THR A 103 18.45 5.66 1.10
CA THR A 103 19.49 6.68 1.36
C THR A 103 19.04 8.07 0.93
N LEU A 104 18.39 8.19 -0.24
CA LEU A 104 17.88 9.45 -0.78
C LEU A 104 16.76 10.06 0.08
N LEU A 105 15.89 9.20 0.64
CA LEU A 105 14.68 9.61 1.36
C LEU A 105 14.93 9.76 2.87
N GLN A 106 16.05 9.28 3.38
CA GLN A 106 16.41 9.34 4.79
C GLN A 106 16.44 10.78 5.32
N GLY A 107 15.73 11.02 6.41
CA GLY A 107 15.70 12.33 7.09
C GLY A 107 14.78 13.37 6.43
N LEU A 108 14.14 13.05 5.33
CA LEU A 108 13.14 13.92 4.72
C LEU A 108 11.82 13.84 5.48
N SER A 109 11.17 15.00 5.67
CA SER A 109 9.78 15.06 6.11
C SER A 109 8.83 14.47 5.05
N GLU A 110 7.60 14.15 5.44
CA GLU A 110 6.57 13.65 4.53
C GLU A 110 6.35 14.62 3.35
N LEU A 111 6.21 15.93 3.63
CA LEU A 111 6.04 16.94 2.60
C LEU A 111 7.21 17.03 1.62
N GLU A 112 8.44 16.89 2.12
CA GLU A 112 9.62 16.85 1.25
C GLU A 112 9.66 15.62 0.36
N ARG A 113 9.19 14.46 0.88
CA ARG A 113 9.05 13.24 0.09
C ARG A 113 7.97 13.38 -0.98
N MET A 114 6.80 13.94 -0.64
CA MET A 114 5.70 14.16 -1.59
C MET A 114 6.09 15.05 -2.77
N ARG A 115 6.98 16.02 -2.55
CA ARG A 115 7.50 16.94 -3.57
C ARG A 115 8.65 16.38 -4.40
N ARG A 116 8.90 15.07 -4.31
CA ARG A 116 10.01 14.42 -5.05
C ARG A 116 9.50 13.27 -5.89
N ASN A 117 9.87 13.27 -7.15
CA ASN A 117 9.65 12.15 -8.04
C ASN A 117 10.78 11.11 -7.87
N VAL A 118 10.59 10.16 -6.96
CA VAL A 118 11.55 9.07 -6.75
C VAL A 118 11.03 7.81 -7.39
N LYS A 119 11.73 7.30 -8.40
CA LYS A 119 11.33 6.10 -9.12
C LYS A 119 11.19 4.91 -8.17
N CYS A 120 10.02 4.28 -8.18
CA CYS A 120 9.76 3.07 -7.40
C CYS A 120 10.77 1.94 -7.76
N PRO A 121 11.36 1.22 -6.79
CA PRO A 121 12.34 0.16 -7.03
C PRO A 121 11.77 -1.01 -7.83
N PHE A 122 10.44 -1.15 -7.85
CA PHE A 122 9.74 -2.19 -8.59
C PHE A 122 9.35 -1.78 -10.02
N LEU A 123 9.61 -0.54 -10.43
CA LEU A 123 9.33 -0.10 -11.79
C LEU A 123 10.45 -0.52 -12.75
N ALA A 124 10.15 -1.43 -13.67
CA ALA A 124 11.06 -1.86 -14.74
C ALA A 124 10.34 -1.86 -16.09
N ALA A 125 10.96 -1.26 -17.10
CA ALA A 125 10.40 -1.16 -18.47
C ALA A 125 8.94 -0.66 -18.50
N GLY A 126 8.59 0.33 -17.64
CA GLY A 126 7.24 0.91 -17.55
C GLY A 126 6.21 0.01 -16.88
N ARG A 127 6.62 -1.05 -16.19
CA ARG A 127 5.72 -1.99 -15.50
C ARG A 127 6.17 -2.27 -14.07
N CYS A 128 5.22 -2.48 -13.18
CA CYS A 128 5.49 -2.93 -11.83
C CYS A 128 5.86 -4.42 -11.81
N THR A 129 7.07 -4.76 -11.36
CA THR A 129 7.56 -6.16 -11.29
C THR A 129 6.90 -6.97 -10.18
N ILE A 130 6.22 -6.29 -9.24
CA ILE A 130 5.45 -6.91 -8.16
C ILE A 130 3.96 -6.56 -8.26
N TYR A 131 3.41 -6.43 -9.48
CA TYR A 131 2.04 -5.92 -9.69
C TYR A 131 1.01 -6.65 -8.83
N GLU A 132 1.12 -7.96 -8.68
CA GLU A 132 0.24 -8.78 -7.84
C GLU A 132 0.47 -8.57 -6.33
N ALA A 133 1.67 -8.16 -5.92
CA ALA A 133 2.05 -7.91 -4.52
C ALA A 133 2.19 -6.41 -4.19
N ARG A 134 1.75 -5.52 -5.08
CA ARG A 134 1.82 -4.06 -4.84
C ARG A 134 1.08 -3.68 -3.56
N PRO A 135 1.56 -2.65 -2.83
CA PRO A 135 0.96 -2.16 -1.60
C PRO A 135 -0.50 -1.72 -1.77
N GLN A 136 -1.24 -1.66 -0.67
CA GLN A 136 -2.62 -1.17 -0.65
C GLN A 136 -2.73 0.28 -1.11
N THR A 137 -1.80 1.13 -0.71
CA THR A 137 -1.71 2.51 -1.21
C THR A 137 -1.68 2.54 -2.74
N CYS A 138 -0.85 1.69 -3.38
CA CYS A 138 -0.81 1.59 -4.84
C CYS A 138 -2.08 0.98 -5.44
N ARG A 139 -2.79 0.11 -4.71
CA ARG A 139 -4.05 -0.52 -5.15
C ARG A 139 -5.21 0.45 -5.07
N ASN A 140 -5.23 1.31 -4.04
CA ASN A 140 -6.27 2.31 -3.83
C ASN A 140 -6.04 3.61 -4.60
N TYR A 141 -4.82 3.85 -5.10
CA TYR A 141 -4.56 5.01 -5.94
C TYR A 141 -5.08 4.77 -7.35
N HIS A 142 -6.34 5.07 -7.55
CA HIS A 142 -7.05 4.93 -8.81
C HIS A 142 -7.26 6.29 -9.47
N ALA A 143 -7.32 6.30 -10.80
CA ALA A 143 -7.66 7.48 -11.56
C ALA A 143 -8.66 7.13 -12.67
N THR A 144 -9.62 8.01 -12.95
CA THR A 144 -10.56 7.89 -14.05
C THR A 144 -9.95 8.42 -15.36
N ASP A 145 -8.93 9.28 -15.25
CA ASP A 145 -8.06 9.65 -16.37
C ASP A 145 -6.60 9.75 -15.90
N VAL A 146 -5.66 9.74 -16.83
CA VAL A 146 -4.23 9.82 -16.52
C VAL A 146 -3.67 11.25 -16.52
N THR A 147 -4.51 12.23 -16.84
CA THR A 147 -4.07 13.63 -17.03
C THR A 147 -3.63 14.23 -15.69
N GLY A 148 -4.43 14.04 -14.63
CA GLY A 148 -4.10 14.47 -13.27
C GLY A 148 -2.82 13.80 -12.77
N CYS A 149 -2.67 12.47 -12.94
CA CYS A 149 -1.46 11.75 -12.55
C CYS A 149 -0.21 12.27 -13.25
N ARG A 150 -0.33 12.59 -14.55
CA ARG A 150 0.77 13.15 -15.32
C ARG A 150 1.10 14.59 -14.87
N ALA A 151 0.09 15.41 -14.66
CA ALA A 151 0.26 16.79 -14.20
C ALA A 151 0.93 16.83 -12.81
N SER A 152 0.51 15.97 -11.89
CA SER A 152 1.13 15.81 -10.57
C SER A 152 2.61 15.39 -10.69
N TYR A 153 2.93 14.47 -11.60
CA TYR A 153 4.32 14.09 -11.87
C TYR A 153 5.14 15.24 -12.47
N GLU A 154 4.58 16.01 -13.41
CA GLU A 154 5.27 17.14 -14.08
C GLU A 154 5.46 18.35 -13.15
N GLN A 155 4.65 18.47 -12.08
CA GLN A 155 4.65 19.59 -11.13
C GLN A 155 4.71 19.10 -9.67
N PRO A 156 5.79 18.42 -9.25
CA PRO A 156 5.86 17.78 -7.93
C PRO A 156 5.79 18.74 -6.74
N ASP A 157 6.11 20.02 -6.96
CA ASP A 157 5.98 21.06 -5.92
C ASP A 157 4.53 21.50 -5.68
N ASN A 158 3.61 21.21 -6.61
CA ASN A 158 2.18 21.52 -6.49
C ASN A 158 1.43 20.28 -5.98
N ILE A 159 1.29 20.17 -4.67
CA ILE A 159 0.61 19.05 -4.00
C ILE A 159 -0.92 19.10 -4.09
N ASP A 160 -1.50 20.17 -4.67
CA ASP A 160 -2.95 20.32 -4.84
C ASP A 160 -3.46 19.68 -6.14
N ILE A 161 -2.57 19.09 -6.93
CA ILE A 161 -2.94 18.38 -8.16
C ILE A 161 -3.25 16.93 -7.82
N ASP A 162 -4.55 16.61 -7.80
CA ASP A 162 -5.04 15.24 -7.66
C ASP A 162 -5.71 14.76 -8.95
N PRO A 163 -5.58 13.48 -9.32
CA PRO A 163 -6.37 12.90 -10.37
C PRO A 163 -7.83 12.74 -9.93
N ASP A 164 -8.75 12.78 -10.86
CA ASP A 164 -10.13 12.38 -10.62
C ASP A 164 -10.19 10.88 -10.35
N PHE A 165 -11.02 10.46 -9.40
CA PHE A 165 -11.18 9.07 -9.01
C PHE A 165 -12.65 8.63 -9.00
N ALA A 166 -12.88 7.33 -9.02
CA ALA A 166 -14.19 6.71 -8.98
C ALA A 166 -14.66 6.61 -7.52
N PRO A 167 -15.74 7.31 -7.12
CA PRO A 167 -16.13 7.40 -5.71
C PRO A 167 -16.45 6.05 -5.04
N LEU A 168 -17.14 5.14 -5.73
CA LEU A 168 -17.48 3.83 -5.16
C LEU A 168 -16.27 2.90 -5.08
N VAL A 169 -15.37 2.94 -6.06
CA VAL A 169 -14.07 2.26 -6.00
C VAL A 169 -13.26 2.74 -4.80
N TYR A 170 -13.18 4.06 -4.61
CA TYR A 170 -12.46 4.66 -3.48
C TYR A 170 -13.02 4.16 -2.14
N GLN A 171 -14.34 4.25 -1.95
CA GLN A 171 -15.00 3.81 -0.73
C GLN A 171 -14.84 2.30 -0.51
N ALA A 172 -15.01 1.49 -1.55
CA ALA A 172 -14.86 0.04 -1.43
C ALA A 172 -13.43 -0.38 -1.06
N GLY A 173 -12.43 0.23 -1.69
CA GLY A 173 -11.03 -0.03 -1.39
C GLY A 173 -10.61 0.49 -0.02
N GLY A 174 -10.98 1.73 0.33
CA GLY A 174 -10.68 2.35 1.61
C GLY A 174 -11.30 1.59 2.79
N ALA A 175 -12.60 1.34 2.75
CA ALA A 175 -13.30 0.58 3.79
C ALA A 175 -12.71 -0.82 4.02
N HIS A 176 -12.28 -1.47 2.93
CA HIS A 176 -11.61 -2.78 3.03
C HIS A 176 -10.26 -2.68 3.76
N VAL A 177 -9.43 -1.70 3.39
CA VAL A 177 -8.11 -1.50 3.99
C VAL A 177 -8.24 -1.14 5.46
N ASP A 178 -9.16 -0.24 5.79
CA ASP A 178 -9.41 0.20 7.16
C ASP A 178 -9.87 -0.95 8.05
N ALA A 179 -10.82 -1.79 7.55
CA ALA A 179 -11.29 -2.95 8.29
C ALA A 179 -10.17 -3.96 8.59
N PHE A 180 -9.32 -4.25 7.60
CA PHE A 180 -8.18 -5.16 7.81
C PHE A 180 -7.16 -4.56 8.80
N CYS A 181 -6.82 -3.27 8.64
CA CYS A 181 -5.87 -2.59 9.52
C CYS A 181 -6.38 -2.45 10.95
N SER A 182 -7.65 -2.06 11.15
CA SER A 182 -8.27 -2.03 12.47
C SER A 182 -8.25 -3.40 13.14
N THR A 183 -8.48 -4.47 12.36
CA THR A 183 -8.41 -5.84 12.89
C THR A 183 -6.98 -6.20 13.33
N LEU A 184 -5.96 -5.86 12.55
CA LEU A 184 -4.56 -6.05 12.95
C LEU A 184 -4.25 -5.29 14.25
N GLN A 185 -4.67 -4.02 14.35
CA GLN A 185 -4.46 -3.17 15.51
C GLN A 185 -5.12 -3.74 16.76
N GLN A 186 -6.39 -4.15 16.66
CA GLN A 186 -7.14 -4.77 17.76
C GLN A 186 -6.48 -6.07 18.25
N LEU A 187 -5.83 -6.80 17.34
CA LEU A 187 -5.07 -8.01 17.68
C LEU A 187 -3.65 -7.70 18.19
N GLY A 188 -3.25 -6.44 18.27
CA GLY A 188 -1.98 -5.97 18.85
C GLY A 188 -0.79 -6.01 17.90
N TYR A 189 -1.01 -6.08 16.59
CA TYR A 189 0.07 -5.95 15.59
C TYR A 189 0.40 -4.48 15.34
N ASP A 190 1.63 -4.22 14.89
CA ASP A 190 2.04 -2.90 14.41
C ASP A 190 1.30 -2.55 13.11
N THR A 191 0.62 -1.39 13.12
CA THR A 191 -0.13 -0.84 11.99
C THR A 191 0.40 0.52 11.55
N ASN A 192 1.54 0.96 12.11
CA ASN A 192 2.18 2.19 11.66
C ASN A 192 2.52 2.11 10.17
N ALA A 193 2.44 3.25 9.52
CA ALA A 193 2.88 3.43 8.15
C ALA A 193 4.35 3.88 8.11
N TYR A 194 5.05 3.37 7.14
CA TYR A 194 6.47 3.62 6.88
C TYR A 194 6.67 3.89 5.40
N GLU A 195 7.62 4.72 5.03
CA GLU A 195 7.97 4.87 3.62
C GLU A 195 8.50 3.56 3.05
N LEU A 196 8.03 3.19 1.86
CA LEU A 196 8.21 1.87 1.22
C LEU A 196 9.69 1.44 1.15
N SER A 197 10.57 2.28 0.58
CA SER A 197 11.97 1.91 0.36
C SER A 197 12.73 1.83 1.69
N THR A 198 12.43 2.72 2.61
CA THR A 198 13.05 2.76 3.95
C THR A 198 12.65 1.53 4.78
N ALA A 199 11.37 1.16 4.74
CA ALA A 199 10.87 -0.02 5.44
C ALA A 199 11.41 -1.33 4.86
N LEU A 200 11.48 -1.43 3.53
CA LEU A 200 12.07 -2.58 2.86
C LEU A 200 13.57 -2.70 3.17
N ALA A 201 14.32 -1.59 3.14
CA ALA A 201 15.74 -1.57 3.50
C ALA A 201 15.96 -2.02 4.94
N ALA A 202 15.16 -1.50 5.90
CA ALA A 202 15.22 -1.90 7.29
C ALA A 202 14.91 -3.39 7.49
N ALA A 203 13.89 -3.91 6.79
CA ALA A 203 13.54 -5.33 6.86
C ALA A 203 14.61 -6.26 6.27
N ILE A 204 15.27 -5.82 5.18
CA ILE A 204 16.36 -6.57 4.55
C ILE A 204 17.62 -6.57 5.44
N ALA A 205 17.92 -5.44 6.07
CA ALA A 205 19.08 -5.32 6.95
C ALA A 205 18.92 -6.07 8.28
N ASP A 206 17.69 -6.29 8.74
CA ASP A 206 17.40 -6.95 10.00
C ASP A 206 16.49 -8.16 9.84
N PRO A 207 17.04 -9.37 9.70
CA PRO A 207 16.27 -10.62 9.55
C PRO A 207 15.31 -10.92 10.72
N GLN A 208 15.49 -10.30 11.89
CA GLN A 208 14.62 -10.49 13.05
C GLN A 208 13.34 -9.63 12.98
N SER A 209 13.28 -8.65 12.10
CA SER A 209 12.14 -7.72 11.96
C SER A 209 10.81 -8.44 11.73
N ARG A 210 10.80 -9.46 10.87
CA ARG A 210 9.62 -10.30 10.61
C ARG A 210 9.18 -11.09 11.85
N ALA A 211 10.12 -11.66 12.60
CA ALA A 211 9.82 -12.41 13.82
C ALA A 211 9.24 -11.49 14.89
N ARG A 212 9.78 -10.27 15.04
CA ARG A 212 9.21 -9.26 15.94
C ARG A 212 7.79 -8.90 15.56
N PHE A 213 7.51 -8.64 14.28
CA PHE A 213 6.16 -8.35 13.81
C PHE A 213 5.17 -9.49 14.17
N VAL A 214 5.52 -10.73 13.86
CA VAL A 214 4.68 -11.90 14.18
C VAL A 214 4.48 -12.05 15.70
N ALA A 215 5.49 -11.69 16.50
CA ALA A 215 5.41 -11.66 17.96
C ALA A 215 4.70 -10.39 18.51
N LYS A 216 4.07 -9.57 17.66
CA LYS A 216 3.35 -8.34 18.02
C LYS A 216 4.24 -7.27 18.67
N GLN A 217 5.46 -7.20 18.23
CA GLN A 217 6.46 -6.20 18.61
C GLN A 217 6.71 -5.24 17.44
N ILE A 218 7.25 -4.05 17.73
CA ILE A 218 7.65 -3.10 16.70
C ILE A 218 8.70 -3.74 15.78
N PRO A 219 8.41 -3.90 14.48
CA PRO A 219 9.30 -4.60 13.57
C PRO A 219 10.57 -3.80 13.21
N PHE A 220 10.41 -2.49 12.99
CA PHE A 220 11.47 -1.61 12.49
C PHE A 220 11.99 -0.69 13.60
N VAL A 221 12.91 -1.18 14.40
CA VAL A 221 13.43 -0.47 15.60
C VAL A 221 14.22 0.81 15.28
N THR A 222 14.63 0.99 14.04
CA THR A 222 15.39 2.16 13.56
C THR A 222 14.51 3.19 12.86
N LEU A 223 13.21 2.90 12.67
CA LEU A 223 12.29 3.79 11.97
C LEU A 223 11.23 4.33 12.91
N THR A 224 10.82 5.56 12.66
CA THR A 224 9.60 6.13 13.24
C THR A 224 8.48 5.93 12.23
N GLY A 225 7.45 5.21 12.62
CA GLY A 225 6.24 5.07 11.82
C GLY A 225 5.24 6.17 12.14
N ASN A 226 4.35 6.43 11.20
CA ASN A 226 3.23 7.36 11.35
C ASN A 226 1.93 6.56 11.59
N GLU A 227 1.10 7.05 12.50
CA GLU A 227 -0.28 6.55 12.62
C GLU A 227 -1.10 7.09 11.44
N ILE A 228 -1.81 6.21 10.76
CA ILE A 228 -2.79 6.59 9.74
C ILE A 228 -4.18 6.32 10.34
N PRO A 229 -5.02 7.36 10.48
CA PRO A 229 -6.41 7.19 10.91
C PRO A 229 -7.17 6.27 9.96
N THR A 230 -8.15 5.56 10.49
CA THR A 230 -9.09 4.73 9.71
C THR A 230 -10.30 5.58 9.36
N GLU A 231 -10.35 6.08 8.13
CA GLU A 231 -11.37 7.05 7.66
C GLU A 231 -12.79 6.46 7.69
N PHE A 232 -12.92 5.18 7.32
CA PHE A 232 -14.21 4.53 7.14
C PHE A 232 -14.69 3.73 8.37
N CYS A 233 -13.82 3.42 9.32
CA CYS A 233 -14.21 2.65 10.51
C CYS A 233 -14.98 3.49 11.54
N ASP A 234 -14.95 4.81 11.43
CA ASP A 234 -15.61 5.75 12.34
C ASP A 234 -17.03 6.15 11.86
N LEU A 235 -17.49 5.57 10.75
CA LEU A 235 -18.84 5.72 10.19
C LEU A 235 -19.79 4.63 10.72
#